data_fd134771a5e9f16a0fecf5b572b69d2e
#
_entry.id   fd134771a5e9f16a0fecf5b572b69d2e
#
_cell.length_a   1.000
_cell.length_b   1.000
_cell.length_c   1.000
_cell.angle_alpha   90.00
_cell.angle_beta   90.00
_cell.angle_gamma   90.00
#
_symmetry.space_group_name_H-M   'P 1'
#
loop_
_entity.id
_entity.type
_entity.pdbx_description
1 polymer ?
#
loop_
_entity_poly.entity_id
_entity_poly.type
_entity_poly.pdbx_seq_one_letter_code
_entity_poly.pdbx_strand_id
1 'polypeptide(L)'
;MYQVVKRDGTEVSLDLGKIKTAIIKAFEASGIAYEENVIDFIVLKVTADYASKVKDGKIAVEEIQDSVEKVLSESGYHDVAKSYILYRKNREKLRNIKSTIIDYKELVD
;
A
#
# COMPACT_ATOMS: atom_id res chain seq x y z
N MET A 1 -1.29 -0.29 19.76
CA MET A 1 -0.99 -0.80 18.41
C MET A 1 -2.19 -0.56 17.50
N TYR A 2 -1.96 -0.13 16.28
CA TYR A 2 -3.05 0.21 15.37
C TYR A 2 -3.53 -1.01 14.60
N GLN A 3 -4.82 -1.02 14.28
CA GLN A 3 -5.42 -2.02 13.42
C GLN A 3 -5.68 -1.41 12.04
N VAL A 4 -5.46 -2.20 10.99
CA VAL A 4 -5.75 -1.79 9.62
C VAL A 4 -7.05 -2.47 9.18
N VAL A 5 -7.99 -1.68 8.71
CA VAL A 5 -9.25 -2.18 8.18
C VAL A 5 -9.10 -2.38 6.67
N LYS A 6 -9.19 -3.62 6.22
CA LYS A 6 -9.12 -3.97 4.82
C LYS A 6 -10.43 -3.65 4.09
N ARG A 7 -10.41 -3.69 2.76
CA ARG A 7 -11.58 -3.38 1.93
C ARG A 7 -12.78 -4.27 2.22
N ASP A 8 -12.54 -5.52 2.62
CA ASP A 8 -13.59 -6.48 2.97
C ASP A 8 -14.09 -6.32 4.42
N GLY A 9 -13.59 -5.33 5.15
CA GLY A 9 -13.93 -5.08 6.54
C GLY A 9 -13.10 -5.85 7.55
N THR A 10 -12.20 -6.73 7.10
CA THR A 10 -11.32 -7.49 7.99
C THR A 10 -10.31 -6.58 8.65
N GLU A 11 -10.07 -6.76 9.94
CA GLU A 11 -9.10 -5.99 10.70
C GLU A 11 -7.84 -6.83 10.93
N VAL A 12 -6.69 -6.24 10.63
CA VAL A 12 -5.38 -6.87 10.85
C VAL A 12 -4.45 -5.88 11.55
N SER A 13 -3.44 -6.40 12.23
CA SER A 13 -2.44 -5.55 12.88
C SER A 13 -1.65 -4.77 11.84
N LEU A 14 -1.33 -3.51 12.15
CA LEU A 14 -0.48 -2.69 11.30
C LEU A 14 0.92 -3.31 11.23
N ASP A 15 1.41 -3.48 10.01
CA ASP A 15 2.73 -4.06 9.75
C ASP A 15 3.54 -3.09 8.88
N LEU A 16 4.48 -2.37 9.52
CA LEU A 16 5.35 -1.42 8.83
C LEU A 16 6.25 -2.10 7.79
N GLY A 17 6.57 -3.38 8.01
CA GLY A 17 7.35 -4.15 7.04
C GLY A 17 6.64 -4.30 5.70
N LYS A 18 5.33 -4.43 5.70
CA LYS A 18 4.53 -4.50 4.47
C LYS A 18 4.55 -3.17 3.73
N ILE A 19 4.46 -2.06 4.45
CA ILE A 19 4.55 -0.71 3.88
C ILE A 19 5.92 -0.52 3.24
N LYS A 20 6.98 -0.86 3.96
CA LYS A 20 8.36 -0.77 3.47
C LYS A 20 8.55 -1.60 2.19
N THR A 21 8.07 -2.83 2.18
CA THR A 21 8.17 -3.73 1.03
C THR A 21 7.46 -3.16 -0.19
N ALA A 22 6.26 -2.60 -0.02
CA ALA A 22 5.52 -1.98 -1.12
C ALA A 22 6.26 -0.78 -1.70
N ILE A 23 6.86 0.05 -0.87
CA ILE A 23 7.66 1.20 -1.30
C ILE A 23 8.89 0.73 -2.08
N ILE A 24 9.61 -0.28 -1.59
CA ILE A 24 10.77 -0.86 -2.28
C ILE A 24 10.37 -1.38 -3.66
N LYS A 25 9.27 -2.09 -3.75
CA LYS A 25 8.77 -2.60 -5.04
C LYS A 25 8.45 -1.48 -6.02
N ALA A 26 7.94 -0.37 -5.54
CA ALA A 26 7.67 0.80 -6.37
C ALA A 26 8.97 1.41 -6.91
N PHE A 27 10.02 1.53 -6.08
CA PHE A 27 11.33 1.98 -6.53
C PHE A 27 11.92 1.05 -7.59
N GLU A 28 11.87 -0.25 -7.35
CA GLU A 28 12.37 -1.25 -8.30
C GLU A 28 11.62 -1.20 -9.63
N ALA A 29 10.31 -1.07 -9.59
CA ALA A 29 9.49 -0.98 -10.80
C ALA A 29 9.77 0.29 -11.60
N SER A 30 10.10 1.38 -10.93
CA SER A 30 10.43 2.65 -11.60
C SER A 30 11.83 2.70 -12.15
N GLY A 31 12.70 1.74 -11.77
CA GLY A 31 14.10 1.71 -12.16
C GLY A 31 14.97 2.74 -11.46
N ILE A 32 14.45 3.38 -10.42
CA ILE A 32 15.18 4.40 -9.66
C ILE A 32 15.95 3.70 -8.52
N ALA A 33 17.26 3.98 -8.46
CA ALA A 33 18.11 3.47 -7.39
C ALA A 33 17.70 4.05 -6.04
N TYR A 34 17.82 3.26 -4.99
CA TYR A 34 17.49 3.69 -3.65
C TYR A 34 18.50 3.14 -2.64
N GLU A 35 18.61 3.86 -1.53
CA GLU A 35 19.37 3.38 -0.37
C GLU A 35 18.37 3.04 0.75
N GLU A 36 18.71 2.06 1.56
CA GLU A 36 17.84 1.62 2.65
C GLU A 36 17.48 2.77 3.61
N ASN A 37 18.43 3.65 3.89
CA ASN A 37 18.20 4.83 4.72
C ASN A 37 17.10 5.74 4.17
N VAL A 38 17.05 5.90 2.85
CA VAL A 38 16.03 6.71 2.18
C VAL A 38 14.66 6.04 2.33
N ILE A 39 14.60 4.73 2.16
CA ILE A 39 13.36 3.97 2.31
C ILE A 39 12.84 4.09 3.75
N ASP A 40 13.70 3.91 4.75
CA ASP A 40 13.32 4.03 6.16
C ASP A 40 12.80 5.43 6.48
N PHE A 41 13.41 6.46 5.92
CA PHE A 41 12.98 7.85 6.08
C PHE A 41 11.59 8.07 5.47
N ILE A 42 11.35 7.52 4.29
CA ILE A 42 10.04 7.60 3.62
C ILE A 42 8.97 6.89 4.47
N VAL A 43 9.26 5.70 4.99
CA VAL A 43 8.33 4.98 5.87
C VAL A 43 7.99 5.81 7.10
N LEU A 44 8.97 6.48 7.69
CA LEU A 44 8.75 7.36 8.83
C LEU A 44 7.83 8.53 8.49
N LYS A 45 8.03 9.16 7.33
CA LYS A 45 7.17 10.25 6.85
C LYS A 45 5.75 9.77 6.58
N VAL A 46 5.60 8.58 6.00
CA VAL A 46 4.29 7.97 5.75
C VAL A 46 3.57 7.74 7.06
N THR A 47 4.28 7.20 8.06
CA THR A 47 3.73 6.96 9.39
C THR A 47 3.24 8.25 10.02
N ALA A 48 4.02 9.31 9.95
CA ALA A 48 3.64 10.62 10.47
C ALA A 48 2.40 11.17 9.76
N ASP A 49 2.30 10.96 8.44
CA ASP A 49 1.17 11.46 7.65
C ASP A 49 -0.15 10.76 8.01
N TYR A 50 -0.14 9.43 8.08
CA TYR A 50 -1.40 8.73 8.37
C TYR A 50 -1.77 8.72 9.86
N ALA A 51 -0.84 9.06 10.76
CA ALA A 51 -1.11 9.09 12.19
C ALA A 51 -2.32 9.96 12.55
N SER A 52 -2.50 11.08 11.85
CA SER A 52 -3.64 11.98 12.06
C SER A 52 -4.96 11.40 11.55
N LYS A 53 -4.93 10.37 10.74
CA LYS A 53 -6.10 9.71 10.16
C LYS A 53 -6.61 8.55 11.01
N VAL A 54 -5.81 8.10 11.97
CA VAL A 54 -6.18 7.00 12.85
C VAL A 54 -7.29 7.43 13.80
N LYS A 55 -8.36 6.63 13.88
CA LYS A 55 -9.49 6.87 14.79
C LYS A 55 -9.76 5.60 15.58
N ASP A 56 -9.83 5.73 16.90
CA ASP A 56 -10.09 4.60 17.81
C ASP A 56 -9.11 3.43 17.59
N GLY A 57 -7.84 3.75 17.29
CA GLY A 57 -6.80 2.75 17.04
C GLY A 57 -6.93 2.04 15.70
N LYS A 58 -7.78 2.52 14.79
CA LYS A 58 -8.03 1.90 13.49
C LYS A 58 -7.82 2.87 12.34
N ILE A 59 -7.38 2.36 11.20
CA ILE A 59 -7.20 3.13 9.97
C ILE A 59 -7.51 2.24 8.76
N ALA A 60 -8.19 2.78 7.77
CA ALA A 60 -8.46 2.05 6.53
C ALA A 60 -7.17 1.88 5.72
N VAL A 61 -6.99 0.71 5.08
CA VAL A 61 -5.82 0.43 4.24
C VAL A 61 -5.66 1.48 3.14
N GLU A 62 -6.76 1.97 2.58
CA GLU A 62 -6.73 2.97 1.53
C GLU A 62 -6.15 4.30 1.99
N GLU A 63 -6.39 4.68 3.24
CA GLU A 63 -5.82 5.90 3.82
C GLU A 63 -4.31 5.79 3.98
N ILE A 64 -3.81 4.60 4.35
CA ILE A 64 -2.36 4.35 4.40
C ILE A 64 -1.77 4.46 3.01
N GLN A 65 -2.42 3.86 2.00
CA GLN A 65 -1.96 3.92 0.62
C GLN A 65 -1.94 5.35 0.08
N ASP A 66 -2.95 6.14 0.42
CA ASP A 66 -2.99 7.56 0.05
C ASP A 66 -1.82 8.34 0.67
N SER A 67 -1.47 8.03 1.92
CA SER A 67 -0.32 8.63 2.58
C SER A 67 1.00 8.28 1.88
N VAL A 68 1.15 7.02 1.43
CA VAL A 68 2.34 6.59 0.68
C VAL A 68 2.47 7.38 -0.62
N GLU A 69 1.40 7.49 -1.39
CA GLU A 69 1.39 8.25 -2.64
C GLU A 69 1.76 9.72 -2.42
N LYS A 70 1.16 10.32 -1.41
CA LYS A 70 1.40 11.72 -1.05
C LYS A 70 2.86 11.97 -0.67
N VAL A 71 3.42 11.14 0.20
CA VAL A 71 4.80 11.31 0.67
C VAL A 71 5.79 11.12 -0.48
N LEU A 72 5.58 10.12 -1.33
CA LEU A 72 6.44 9.89 -2.49
C LEU A 72 6.42 11.09 -3.43
N SER A 73 5.24 11.65 -3.72
CA SER A 73 5.10 12.83 -4.57
C SER A 73 5.75 14.06 -3.96
N GLU A 74 5.49 14.32 -2.69
CA GLU A 74 6.04 15.49 -1.98
C GLU A 74 7.55 15.42 -1.82
N SER A 75 8.12 14.22 -1.77
CA SER A 75 9.56 14.00 -1.67
C SER A 75 10.28 14.10 -3.02
N GLY A 76 9.55 14.36 -4.09
CA GLY A 76 10.12 14.48 -5.44
C GLY A 76 10.25 13.18 -6.22
N TYR A 77 9.77 12.08 -5.68
CA TYR A 77 9.82 10.76 -6.31
C TYR A 77 8.55 10.51 -7.13
N HIS A 78 8.30 11.38 -8.12
CA HIS A 78 7.07 11.30 -8.93
C HIS A 78 6.93 10.01 -9.72
N ASP A 79 8.03 9.51 -10.28
CA ASP A 79 8.02 8.24 -11.03
C ASP A 79 7.76 7.05 -10.12
N VAL A 80 8.31 7.08 -8.91
CA VAL A 80 8.05 6.05 -7.90
C VAL A 80 6.60 6.09 -7.46
N ALA A 81 6.04 7.28 -7.27
CA ALA A 81 4.63 7.46 -6.93
C ALA A 81 3.72 6.86 -8.01
N LYS A 82 4.02 7.09 -9.28
CA LYS A 82 3.28 6.49 -10.40
C LYS A 82 3.37 4.97 -10.39
N SER A 83 4.54 4.42 -10.14
CA SER A 83 4.74 2.97 -10.06
C SER A 83 3.95 2.38 -8.88
N TYR A 84 3.89 3.09 -7.76
CA TYR A 84 3.10 2.66 -6.60
C TYR A 84 1.60 2.63 -6.93
N ILE A 85 1.10 3.65 -7.62
CA ILE A 85 -0.30 3.72 -8.04
C ILE A 85 -0.65 2.53 -8.95
N LEU A 86 0.23 2.21 -9.90
CA LEU A 86 0.05 1.06 -10.80
C LEU A 86 0.07 -0.26 -10.04
N TYR A 87 0.99 -0.41 -9.09
CA TYR A 87 1.07 -1.58 -8.22
C TYR A 87 -0.23 -1.79 -7.45
N ARG A 88 -0.76 -0.72 -6.87
CA ARG A 88 -2.02 -0.71 -6.14
C ARG A 88 -3.18 -1.17 -7.02
N LYS A 89 -3.27 -0.62 -8.24
CA LYS A 89 -4.30 -0.98 -9.23
C LYS A 89 -4.18 -2.41 -9.69
N ASN A 90 -2.97 -2.88 -9.94
CA ASN A 90 -2.72 -4.25 -10.38
C ASN A 90 -3.12 -5.27 -9.32
N ARG A 91 -2.83 -4.99 -8.06
CA ARG A 91 -3.26 -5.87 -6.97
C ARG A 91 -4.78 -5.96 -6.88
N GLU A 92 -5.47 -4.86 -7.08
CA GLU A 92 -6.93 -4.82 -7.12
C GLU A 92 -7.48 -5.66 -8.27
N LYS A 93 -6.91 -5.54 -9.46
CA LYS A 93 -7.30 -6.33 -10.63
C LYS A 93 -7.08 -7.83 -10.40
N LEU A 94 -5.93 -8.21 -9.84
CA LEU A 94 -5.63 -9.61 -9.55
C LEU A 94 -6.63 -10.20 -8.56
N ARG A 95 -7.03 -9.43 -7.56
CA ARG A 95 -8.02 -9.86 -6.57
C ARG A 95 -9.37 -10.11 -7.24
N ASN A 96 -9.80 -9.22 -8.14
CA ASN A 96 -11.05 -9.34 -8.88
C ASN A 96 -11.02 -10.54 -9.82
N ILE A 97 -9.91 -10.79 -10.50
CA ILE A 97 -9.72 -11.94 -11.39
C ILE A 97 -9.82 -13.25 -10.59
N LYS A 98 -9.17 -13.32 -9.45
CA LYS A 98 -9.23 -14.51 -8.57
C LYS A 98 -10.66 -14.79 -8.13
N SER A 99 -11.40 -13.77 -7.72
CA SER A 99 -12.80 -13.92 -7.34
C SER A 99 -13.66 -14.44 -8.50
N THR A 100 -13.45 -13.91 -9.70
CA THR A 100 -14.17 -14.34 -10.91
C THR A 100 -13.88 -15.82 -11.21
N ILE A 101 -12.62 -16.24 -11.14
CA ILE A 101 -12.22 -17.63 -11.39
C ILE A 101 -12.85 -18.58 -10.39
N ILE A 102 -12.87 -18.21 -9.11
CA ILE A 102 -13.48 -19.02 -8.06
C ILE A 102 -14.98 -19.17 -8.31
N ASP A 103 -15.67 -18.09 -8.65
CA ASP A 103 -17.10 -18.12 -8.95
C ASP A 103 -17.40 -19.03 -10.14
N TYR A 104 -16.56 -18.96 -11.18
CA TYR A 104 -16.68 -19.81 -12.35
C TYR A 104 -16.56 -21.31 -11.99
N LYS A 105 -15.59 -21.66 -11.15
CA LYS A 105 -15.39 -23.04 -10.71
C LYS A 105 -16.59 -23.55 -9.92
N GLU A 106 -17.16 -22.73 -9.07
CA GLU A 106 -18.36 -23.11 -8.30
C GLU A 106 -19.56 -23.36 -9.23
N LEU A 107 -19.68 -22.60 -10.31
CA LEU A 107 -20.75 -22.77 -11.26
C LEU A 107 -20.61 -24.03 -12.11
N VAL A 108 -19.39 -24.45 -12.38
CA VAL A 108 -19.09 -25.61 -13.23
C VAL A 108 -19.15 -26.94 -12.45
N ASP A 109 -18.77 -26.88 -11.17
CA ASP A 109 -18.79 -28.05 -10.30
C ASP A 109 -20.20 -28.33 -9.78
#